data_768db2f4abf7243a5ed46d1e54d51cfe
#
_entry.id   768db2f4abf7243a5ed46d1e54d51cfe
#
_cell.length_a   1.000
_cell.length_b   1.000
_cell.length_c   1.000
_cell.angle_alpha   90.00
_cell.angle_beta   90.00
_cell.angle_gamma   90.00
#
_symmetry.space_group_name_H-M   'P 1'
#
loop_
_entity.id
_entity.type
_entity.pdbx_description
1 polymer ?
#
loop_
_entity_poly.entity_id
_entity_poly.type
_entity_poly.pdbx_seq_one_letter_code
_entity_poly.pdbx_strand_id
1 'polypeptide(L)'
;GASPNGGAGSIVLRNMQRLGYTGTVYPINPKYKEIFGYPCYASLRDLPAPADCAAVLLGSRSLLPMLEEAHAAGVKGVWGFASGFAETGGEGRAMQRRIHDFCHESGLLFCGPNCVGYANITDKTCMYSAPLPQAFRPGDIGVIAQSGAVLLALPETVKSLMKQSVWPLESVLLVVISRSRAETIPSVMVER
;
A
#
# COMPACT_ATOMS: atom_id res chain seq x y z
N GLY A 1 7.36 6.62 5.93
CA GLY A 1 8.69 6.04 5.83
C GLY A 1 8.84 4.78 6.66
N ALA A 2 9.82 3.98 6.33
CA ALA A 2 10.14 2.77 7.09
C ALA A 2 10.73 3.14 8.45
N SER A 3 10.40 2.40 9.52
CA SER A 3 10.94 2.62 10.86
C SER A 3 10.92 1.31 11.66
N PRO A 4 11.93 1.01 12.47
CA PRO A 4 11.88 -0.14 13.37
C PRO A 4 10.98 0.11 14.60
N ASN A 5 10.67 1.36 14.90
CA ASN A 5 10.01 1.78 16.14
C ASN A 5 8.46 1.80 16.03
N GLY A 6 7.90 1.18 15.00
CA GLY A 6 6.45 1.12 14.82
C GLY A 6 5.93 1.98 13.66
N GLY A 7 4.61 2.07 13.55
CA GLY A 7 3.90 2.75 12.47
C GLY A 7 3.66 1.88 11.24
N ALA A 8 2.99 2.44 10.24
CA ALA A 8 2.56 1.71 9.04
C ALA A 8 3.72 1.04 8.29
N GLY A 9 4.88 1.70 8.20
CA GLY A 9 6.06 1.12 7.56
C GLY A 9 6.59 -0.13 8.25
N SER A 10 6.62 -0.16 9.58
CA SER A 10 6.96 -1.37 10.33
C SER A 10 5.98 -2.50 10.07
N ILE A 11 4.68 -2.17 10.03
CA ILE A 11 3.62 -3.17 9.81
C ILE A 11 3.75 -3.78 8.41
N VAL A 12 3.95 -2.98 7.39
CA VAL A 12 4.16 -3.46 6.01
C VAL A 12 5.33 -4.43 5.93
N LEU A 13 6.49 -4.05 6.49
CA LEU A 13 7.69 -4.91 6.49
C LEU A 13 7.47 -6.23 7.23
N ARG A 14 6.81 -6.18 8.40
CA ARG A 14 6.48 -7.38 9.17
C ARG A 14 5.46 -8.27 8.45
N ASN A 15 4.48 -7.69 7.77
CA ASN A 15 3.51 -8.45 6.98
C ASN A 15 4.21 -9.20 5.83
N MET A 16 5.13 -8.56 5.11
CA MET A 16 5.92 -9.22 4.08
C MET A 16 6.74 -10.40 4.63
N GLN A 17 7.42 -10.22 5.77
CA GLN A 17 8.15 -11.30 6.43
C GLN A 17 7.23 -12.46 6.84
N ARG A 18 6.08 -12.14 7.43
CA ARG A 18 5.10 -13.16 7.89
C ARG A 18 4.50 -13.97 6.75
N LEU A 19 4.28 -13.34 5.58
CA LEU A 19 3.80 -14.05 4.38
C LEU A 19 4.92 -14.86 3.72
N GLY A 20 6.17 -14.65 4.08
CA GLY A 20 7.31 -15.27 3.43
C GLY A 20 7.52 -14.72 2.02
N TYR A 21 7.41 -13.40 1.84
CA TYR A 21 7.74 -12.73 0.57
C TYR A 21 9.22 -12.97 0.23
N THR A 22 9.48 -13.42 -0.98
CA THR A 22 10.84 -13.78 -1.44
C THR A 22 11.47 -12.74 -2.37
N GLY A 23 10.73 -11.72 -2.75
CA GLY A 23 11.26 -10.61 -3.56
C GLY A 23 12.14 -9.67 -2.75
N THR A 24 12.79 -8.76 -3.43
CA THR A 24 13.68 -7.77 -2.80
C THR A 24 12.86 -6.65 -2.14
N VAL A 25 13.23 -6.29 -0.92
CA VAL A 25 12.59 -5.23 -0.15
C VAL A 25 13.62 -4.18 0.23
N TYR A 26 13.34 -2.93 -0.08
CA TYR A 26 14.19 -1.79 0.19
C TYR A 26 13.50 -0.80 1.15
N PRO A 27 13.67 -0.91 2.47
CA PRO A 27 13.25 0.15 3.39
C PRO A 27 13.98 1.46 3.09
N ILE A 28 13.24 2.57 3.05
CA ILE A 28 13.81 3.90 2.83
C ILE A 28 13.68 4.73 4.11
N ASN A 29 14.82 5.05 4.71
CA ASN A 29 14.92 5.96 5.85
C ASN A 29 16.38 6.38 6.05
N PRO A 30 16.71 7.70 6.01
CA PRO A 30 18.09 8.17 6.15
C PRO A 30 18.74 7.94 7.54
N LYS A 31 17.94 7.54 8.54
CA LYS A 31 18.42 7.34 9.91
C LYS A 31 18.94 5.92 10.20
N TYR A 32 18.66 4.97 9.31
CA TYR A 32 18.96 3.55 9.57
C TYR A 32 19.75 2.95 8.42
N LYS A 33 20.60 1.98 8.72
CA LYS A 33 21.32 1.15 7.74
C LYS A 33 20.62 -0.18 7.49
N GLU A 34 19.80 -0.60 8.45
CA GLU A 34 19.04 -1.85 8.40
C GLU A 34 17.74 -1.70 9.19
N ILE A 35 16.66 -2.32 8.70
CA ILE A 35 15.36 -2.42 9.39
C ILE A 35 14.84 -3.85 9.21
N PHE A 36 14.68 -4.58 10.30
CA PHE A 36 14.18 -5.97 10.36
C PHE A 36 14.94 -6.94 9.44
N GLY A 37 16.27 -6.80 9.33
CA GLY A 37 17.12 -7.62 8.49
C GLY A 37 17.18 -7.20 7.02
N TYR A 38 16.45 -6.16 6.61
CA TYR A 38 16.55 -5.59 5.27
C TYR A 38 17.55 -4.42 5.25
N PRO A 39 18.49 -4.38 4.29
CA PRO A 39 19.32 -3.20 4.06
C PRO A 39 18.45 -1.96 3.81
N CYS A 40 18.73 -0.88 4.54
CA CYS A 40 17.96 0.36 4.49
C CYS A 40 18.73 1.45 3.76
N TYR A 41 18.07 2.18 2.88
CA TYR A 41 18.65 3.22 2.03
C TYR A 41 18.14 4.60 2.42
N ALA A 42 18.92 5.63 2.15
CA ALA A 42 18.54 7.00 2.53
C ALA A 42 17.46 7.58 1.59
N SER A 43 17.49 7.22 0.30
CA SER A 43 16.54 7.66 -0.71
C SER A 43 16.31 6.58 -1.77
N LEU A 44 15.32 6.77 -2.64
CA LEU A 44 15.09 5.87 -3.79
C LEU A 44 16.24 5.92 -4.81
N ARG A 45 17.01 7.00 -4.84
CA ARG A 45 18.16 7.18 -5.75
C ARG A 45 19.36 6.31 -5.36
N ASP A 46 19.41 5.89 -4.10
CA ASP A 46 20.52 5.09 -3.56
C ASP A 46 20.29 3.58 -3.73
N LEU A 47 19.16 3.18 -4.33
CA LEU A 47 18.83 1.78 -4.53
C LEU A 47 19.77 1.11 -5.54
N PRO A 48 20.19 -0.14 -5.29
CA PRO A 48 21.07 -0.88 -6.21
C PRO A 48 20.37 -1.30 -7.51
N ALA A 49 19.04 -1.32 -7.52
CA ALA A 49 18.19 -1.57 -8.68
C ALA A 49 16.84 -0.85 -8.52
N PRO A 50 16.16 -0.47 -9.61
CA PRO A 50 14.82 0.08 -9.56
C PRO A 50 13.84 -0.86 -8.85
N ALA A 51 12.95 -0.30 -8.04
CA ALA A 51 11.85 -1.05 -7.45
C ALA A 51 10.64 -1.03 -8.39
N ASP A 52 9.90 -2.13 -8.50
CA ASP A 52 8.66 -2.17 -9.28
C ASP A 52 7.55 -1.35 -8.65
N CYS A 53 7.47 -1.36 -7.32
CA CYS A 53 6.45 -0.67 -6.56
C CYS A 53 7.01 -0.03 -5.30
N ALA A 54 6.50 1.15 -4.93
CA ALA A 54 6.87 1.84 -3.70
C ALA A 54 5.67 2.13 -2.81
N ALA A 55 5.86 2.03 -1.48
CA ALA A 55 4.90 2.46 -0.48
C ALA A 55 5.33 3.81 0.12
N VAL A 56 4.56 4.87 -0.11
CA VAL A 56 4.79 6.19 0.48
C VAL A 56 3.94 6.35 1.73
N LEU A 57 4.58 6.17 2.88
CA LEU A 57 3.98 6.21 4.21
C LEU A 57 4.45 7.47 4.94
N LEU A 58 4.16 8.62 4.36
CA LEU A 58 4.57 9.95 4.82
C LEU A 58 3.36 10.88 4.84
N GLY A 59 3.49 12.03 5.49
CA GLY A 59 2.42 13.03 5.50
C GLY A 59 2.15 13.65 4.12
N SER A 60 0.97 14.25 3.95
CA SER A 60 0.47 14.80 2.67
C SER A 60 1.45 15.73 1.95
N ARG A 61 2.16 16.58 2.70
CA ARG A 61 3.15 17.53 2.13
C ARG A 61 4.33 16.85 1.43
N SER A 62 4.65 15.61 1.84
CA SER A 62 5.76 14.85 1.28
C SER A 62 5.33 13.94 0.13
N LEU A 63 4.02 13.76 -0.12
CA LEU A 63 3.55 12.76 -1.05
C LEU A 63 3.95 13.11 -2.49
N LEU A 64 3.63 14.31 -2.98
CA LEU A 64 3.97 14.70 -4.36
C LEU A 64 5.49 14.64 -4.63
N PRO A 65 6.39 15.22 -3.79
CA PRO A 65 7.83 15.06 -3.97
C PRO A 65 8.29 13.60 -4.02
N MET A 66 7.67 12.71 -3.25
CA MET A 66 8.00 11.28 -3.28
C MET A 66 7.50 10.57 -4.54
N LEU A 67 6.37 10.99 -5.11
CA LEU A 67 5.90 10.49 -6.40
C LEU A 67 6.86 10.91 -7.53
N GLU A 68 7.29 12.17 -7.52
CA GLU A 68 8.28 12.69 -8.46
C GLU A 68 9.62 11.94 -8.37
N GLU A 69 10.10 11.69 -7.14
CA GLU A 69 11.32 10.92 -6.92
C GLU A 69 11.16 9.45 -7.35
N ALA A 70 10.02 8.83 -7.06
CA ALA A 70 9.73 7.46 -7.45
C ALA A 70 9.68 7.31 -8.99
N HIS A 71 9.02 8.24 -9.68
CA HIS A 71 8.99 8.26 -11.14
C HIS A 71 10.40 8.42 -11.73
N ALA A 72 11.18 9.37 -11.22
CA ALA A 72 12.56 9.59 -11.66
C ALA A 72 13.49 8.39 -11.39
N ALA A 73 13.19 7.58 -10.36
CA ALA A 73 13.89 6.35 -10.04
C ALA A 73 13.40 5.12 -10.84
N GLY A 74 12.45 5.29 -11.75
CA GLY A 74 11.92 4.22 -12.60
C GLY A 74 10.91 3.30 -11.91
N VAL A 75 10.35 3.69 -10.78
CA VAL A 75 9.27 2.97 -10.11
C VAL A 75 8.00 3.04 -10.95
N LYS A 76 7.35 1.90 -11.21
CA LYS A 76 6.17 1.81 -12.09
C LYS A 76 4.86 2.09 -11.36
N GLY A 77 4.77 1.75 -10.08
CA GLY A 77 3.57 1.93 -9.27
C GLY A 77 3.89 2.41 -7.87
N VAL A 78 3.02 3.27 -7.34
CA VAL A 78 3.15 3.79 -5.98
C VAL A 78 1.84 3.60 -5.23
N TRP A 79 1.93 3.17 -3.99
CA TRP A 79 0.85 3.18 -3.06
C TRP A 79 1.08 4.26 -1.99
N GLY A 80 0.04 5.08 -1.70
CA GLY A 80 0.10 6.16 -0.75
C GLY A 80 -0.90 6.01 0.40
N PHE A 81 -0.42 6.18 1.65
CA PHE A 81 -1.24 6.19 2.84
C PHE A 81 -1.02 7.49 3.62
N ALA A 82 -1.76 8.52 3.23
CA ALA A 82 -1.72 9.84 3.84
C ALA A 82 -3.10 10.50 3.84
N SER A 83 -3.37 11.37 4.80
CA SER A 83 -4.56 12.21 4.90
C SER A 83 -4.20 13.68 4.77
N GLY A 84 -5.19 14.56 4.62
CA GLY A 84 -4.98 16.01 4.47
C GLY A 84 -5.11 16.48 3.01
N PHE A 85 -5.97 15.83 2.24
CA PHE A 85 -6.25 16.14 0.83
C PHE A 85 -7.64 16.75 0.65
N ALA A 86 -8.42 16.32 -0.33
CA ALA A 86 -9.71 16.93 -0.67
C ALA A 86 -10.70 16.99 0.51
N GLU A 87 -10.58 16.08 1.48
CA GLU A 87 -11.38 16.06 2.70
C GLU A 87 -11.15 17.27 3.61
N THR A 88 -10.01 17.95 3.50
CA THR A 88 -9.68 19.16 4.27
C THR A 88 -10.09 20.45 3.58
N GLY A 89 -10.65 20.38 2.36
CA GLY A 89 -11.11 21.55 1.62
C GLY A 89 -10.04 22.18 0.73
N GLY A 90 -10.03 23.50 0.59
CA GLY A 90 -9.35 24.29 -0.44
C GLY A 90 -7.92 23.86 -0.79
N GLU A 91 -6.95 23.99 0.12
CA GLU A 91 -5.55 23.67 -0.12
C GLU A 91 -5.33 22.18 -0.34
N GLY A 92 -5.98 21.32 0.47
CA GLY A 92 -5.89 19.86 0.32
C GLY A 92 -6.44 19.38 -1.02
N ARG A 93 -7.55 19.98 -1.50
CA ARG A 93 -8.10 19.71 -2.83
C ARG A 93 -7.15 20.13 -3.95
N ALA A 94 -6.50 21.29 -3.81
CA ALA A 94 -5.51 21.75 -4.78
C ALA A 94 -4.30 20.81 -4.84
N MET A 95 -3.83 20.33 -3.69
CA MET A 95 -2.74 19.35 -3.62
C MET A 95 -3.12 18.02 -4.27
N GLN A 96 -4.33 17.53 -4.03
CA GLN A 96 -4.81 16.29 -4.65
C GLN A 96 -4.90 16.41 -6.17
N ARG A 97 -5.36 17.55 -6.71
CA ARG A 97 -5.32 17.81 -8.16
C ARG A 97 -3.90 17.77 -8.73
N ARG A 98 -2.94 18.44 -8.07
CA ARG A 98 -1.54 18.39 -8.52
C ARG A 98 -0.98 16.97 -8.58
N ILE A 99 -1.32 16.13 -7.60
CA ILE A 99 -0.94 14.70 -7.62
C ILE A 99 -1.58 13.99 -8.80
N HIS A 100 -2.88 14.20 -9.03
CA HIS A 100 -3.60 13.62 -10.16
C HIS A 100 -2.96 14.01 -11.49
N ASP A 101 -2.71 15.31 -11.70
CA ASP A 101 -2.14 15.85 -12.92
C ASP A 101 -0.74 15.27 -13.17
N PHE A 102 0.12 15.26 -12.14
CA PHE A 102 1.43 14.65 -12.22
C PHE A 102 1.36 13.15 -12.61
N CYS A 103 0.52 12.37 -11.96
CA CYS A 103 0.39 10.94 -12.26
C CYS A 103 -0.16 10.71 -13.68
N HIS A 104 -1.10 11.54 -14.13
CA HIS A 104 -1.65 11.48 -15.48
C HIS A 104 -0.60 11.82 -16.55
N GLU A 105 0.18 12.89 -16.34
CA GLU A 105 1.21 13.34 -17.27
C GLU A 105 2.42 12.39 -17.33
N SER A 106 2.84 11.87 -16.19
CA SER A 106 4.00 10.97 -16.08
C SER A 106 3.71 9.51 -16.42
N GLY A 107 2.42 9.11 -16.40
CA GLY A 107 2.02 7.71 -16.53
C GLY A 107 2.33 6.86 -15.28
N LEU A 108 2.72 7.47 -14.16
CA LEU A 108 2.97 6.76 -12.90
C LEU A 108 1.65 6.20 -12.34
N LEU A 109 1.58 4.89 -12.13
CA LEU A 109 0.44 4.27 -11.49
C LEU A 109 0.41 4.63 -10.00
N PHE A 110 -0.68 5.23 -9.54
CA PHE A 110 -0.81 5.65 -8.15
C PHE A 110 -2.11 5.16 -7.51
N CYS A 111 -2.01 4.43 -6.42
CA CYS A 111 -3.12 4.02 -5.56
C CYS A 111 -3.09 4.81 -4.25
N GLY A 112 -3.98 5.80 -4.13
CA GLY A 112 -4.00 6.70 -2.97
C GLY A 112 -4.87 7.93 -3.22
N PRO A 113 -4.67 9.01 -2.48
CA PRO A 113 -3.62 9.28 -1.51
C PRO A 113 -3.84 8.63 -0.13
N ASN A 114 -5.06 8.23 0.22
CA ASN A 114 -5.42 7.63 1.50
C ASN A 114 -5.90 6.19 1.29
N CYS A 115 -4.99 5.31 0.90
CA CYS A 115 -5.27 3.89 0.71
C CYS A 115 -4.57 3.09 1.81
N VAL A 116 -5.26 2.14 2.46
CA VAL A 116 -4.65 1.28 3.49
C VAL A 116 -3.77 0.19 2.89
N GLY A 117 -3.79 0.01 1.56
CA GLY A 117 -2.92 -0.89 0.84
C GLY A 117 -3.59 -2.15 0.33
N TYR A 118 -2.79 -3.14 -0.01
CA TYR A 118 -3.25 -4.42 -0.56
C TYR A 118 -2.47 -5.61 0.01
N ALA A 119 -3.06 -6.80 -0.07
CA ALA A 119 -2.40 -8.05 0.20
C ALA A 119 -2.83 -9.11 -0.83
N ASN A 120 -1.86 -9.79 -1.42
CA ASN A 120 -2.04 -10.97 -2.23
C ASN A 120 -1.40 -12.16 -1.50
N ILE A 121 -2.23 -13.04 -0.97
CA ILE A 121 -1.78 -14.14 -0.12
C ILE A 121 -1.16 -15.24 -0.98
N THR A 122 -1.66 -15.45 -2.20
CA THR A 122 -1.13 -16.44 -3.14
C THR A 122 0.30 -16.11 -3.55
N ASP A 123 0.56 -14.86 -3.93
CA ASP A 123 1.88 -14.39 -4.35
C ASP A 123 2.74 -13.91 -3.16
N LYS A 124 2.21 -14.02 -1.94
CA LYS A 124 2.88 -13.61 -0.70
C LYS A 124 3.29 -12.13 -0.69
N THR A 125 2.64 -11.28 -1.48
CA THR A 125 2.90 -9.84 -1.52
C THR A 125 1.95 -9.08 -0.60
N CYS A 126 2.47 -8.11 0.13
CA CYS A 126 1.65 -7.36 1.07
C CYS A 126 2.20 -5.95 1.30
N MET A 127 1.53 -4.97 0.73
CA MET A 127 1.71 -3.56 1.06
C MET A 127 0.48 -3.05 1.83
N TYR A 128 0.25 -3.60 3.01
CA TYR A 128 -0.93 -3.33 3.84
C TYR A 128 -0.55 -2.71 5.17
N SER A 129 -1.16 -1.57 5.51
CA SER A 129 -0.80 -0.73 6.66
C SER A 129 -1.31 -1.22 8.01
N ALA A 130 -2.11 -2.29 8.04
CA ALA A 130 -2.56 -2.93 9.27
C ALA A 130 -1.99 -4.37 9.39
N PRO A 131 -1.89 -4.92 10.61
CA PRO A 131 -1.43 -6.29 10.78
C PRO A 131 -2.34 -7.29 10.04
N LEU A 132 -1.74 -8.16 9.24
CA LEU A 132 -2.49 -9.25 8.61
C LEU A 132 -2.86 -10.30 9.65
N PRO A 133 -4.10 -10.81 9.64
CA PRO A 133 -4.46 -11.97 10.43
C PRO A 133 -3.65 -13.21 10.05
N GLN A 134 -3.34 -14.06 11.03
CA GLN A 134 -2.57 -15.30 10.79
C GLN A 134 -3.34 -16.38 10.02
N ALA A 135 -4.65 -16.24 9.88
CA ALA A 135 -5.55 -17.27 9.36
C ALA A 135 -5.78 -17.19 7.84
N PHE A 136 -5.20 -16.23 7.13
CA PHE A 136 -5.38 -16.15 5.68
C PHE A 136 -4.61 -17.26 4.97
N ARG A 137 -5.33 -17.94 4.08
CA ARG A 137 -4.80 -18.97 3.19
C ARG A 137 -4.98 -18.51 1.74
N PRO A 138 -4.12 -18.97 0.82
CA PRO A 138 -4.34 -18.74 -0.61
C PRO A 138 -5.69 -19.29 -1.05
N GLY A 139 -6.30 -18.70 -2.08
CA GLY A 139 -7.53 -19.18 -2.62
C GLY A 139 -8.16 -18.19 -3.63
N ASP A 140 -9.44 -18.38 -4.09
CA ASP A 140 -10.04 -17.81 -5.32
C ASP A 140 -10.97 -16.59 -5.09
N ILE A 141 -11.07 -16.08 -3.86
CA ILE A 141 -11.95 -14.94 -3.55
C ILE A 141 -11.12 -13.64 -3.47
N GLY A 142 -11.41 -12.72 -4.38
CA GLY A 142 -10.89 -11.34 -4.33
C GLY A 142 -11.86 -10.42 -3.58
N VAL A 143 -11.32 -9.54 -2.73
CA VAL A 143 -12.10 -8.52 -2.03
C VAL A 143 -11.56 -7.13 -2.36
N ILE A 144 -12.43 -6.25 -2.85
CA ILE A 144 -12.14 -4.84 -3.05
C ILE A 144 -13.07 -4.05 -2.14
N ALA A 145 -12.54 -3.24 -1.25
CA ALA A 145 -13.33 -2.42 -0.34
C ALA A 145 -12.92 -0.94 -0.45
N GLN A 146 -13.91 -0.06 -0.55
CA GLN A 146 -13.71 1.38 -0.56
C GLN A 146 -13.39 1.92 0.84
N SER A 147 -13.92 1.31 1.88
CA SER A 147 -13.73 1.72 3.27
C SER A 147 -12.64 0.88 3.93
N GLY A 148 -11.58 1.54 4.40
CA GLY A 148 -10.54 0.88 5.20
C GLY A 148 -11.09 0.24 6.48
N ALA A 149 -12.11 0.84 7.11
CA ALA A 149 -12.74 0.28 8.30
C ALA A 149 -13.48 -1.04 8.01
N VAL A 150 -14.21 -1.11 6.88
CA VAL A 150 -14.85 -2.36 6.43
C VAL A 150 -13.80 -3.44 6.20
N LEU A 151 -12.71 -3.07 5.57
CA LEU A 151 -11.63 -4.00 5.32
C LEU A 151 -10.96 -4.51 6.60
N LEU A 152 -10.71 -3.64 7.56
CA LEU A 152 -10.15 -4.02 8.86
C LEU A 152 -11.07 -4.97 9.64
N ALA A 153 -12.39 -4.84 9.48
CA ALA A 153 -13.38 -5.70 10.11
C ALA A 153 -13.55 -7.06 9.40
N LEU A 154 -13.31 -7.13 8.09
CA LEU A 154 -13.48 -8.31 7.26
C LEU A 154 -12.74 -9.56 7.79
N PRO A 155 -11.47 -9.47 8.23
CA PRO A 155 -10.75 -10.63 8.75
C PRO A 155 -11.42 -11.29 9.95
N GLU A 156 -11.99 -10.50 10.85
CA GLU A 156 -12.69 -11.04 12.02
C GLU A 156 -14.06 -11.63 11.64
N THR A 157 -14.76 -10.99 10.72
CA THR A 157 -16.03 -11.51 10.16
C THR A 157 -15.79 -12.82 9.42
N VAL A 158 -14.76 -12.89 8.56
CA VAL A 158 -14.39 -14.12 7.84
C VAL A 158 -14.00 -15.22 8.81
N LYS A 159 -13.21 -14.95 9.85
CA LYS A 159 -12.90 -15.92 10.91
C LYS A 159 -14.16 -16.44 11.60
N SER A 160 -15.12 -15.56 11.90
CA SER A 160 -16.39 -15.94 12.53
C SER A 160 -17.21 -16.84 11.61
N LEU A 161 -17.31 -16.51 10.34
CA LEU A 161 -18.01 -17.32 9.33
C LEU A 161 -17.31 -18.68 9.12
N MET A 162 -15.97 -18.71 9.08
CA MET A 162 -15.20 -19.95 8.93
C MET A 162 -15.35 -20.89 10.13
N LYS A 163 -15.63 -20.39 11.33
CA LYS A 163 -15.93 -21.23 12.50
C LYS A 163 -17.32 -21.87 12.42
N GLN A 164 -18.22 -21.30 11.63
CA GLN A 164 -19.61 -21.74 11.50
C GLN A 164 -19.90 -22.53 10.21
N SER A 165 -19.02 -22.46 9.21
CA SER A 165 -19.24 -23.09 7.90
C SER A 165 -18.24 -24.21 7.61
N VAL A 166 -18.76 -25.30 7.06
CA VAL A 166 -18.01 -26.48 6.59
C VAL A 166 -17.34 -26.23 5.23
N TRP A 167 -17.34 -24.98 4.75
CA TRP A 167 -16.80 -24.63 3.43
C TRP A 167 -15.33 -24.23 3.53
N PRO A 168 -14.42 -24.85 2.75
CA PRO A 168 -13.05 -24.37 2.64
C PRO A 168 -13.04 -23.09 1.80
N LEU A 169 -12.99 -21.93 2.47
CA LEU A 169 -12.67 -20.66 1.81
C LEU A 169 -11.16 -20.62 1.60
N GLU A 170 -10.73 -20.98 0.40
CA GLU A 170 -9.31 -21.10 0.08
C GLU A 170 -8.65 -19.79 -0.40
N SER A 171 -9.35 -18.64 -0.44
CA SER A 171 -8.74 -17.42 -1.00
C SER A 171 -9.33 -16.11 -0.56
N VAL A 172 -8.48 -15.18 -0.21
CA VAL A 172 -8.86 -13.75 -0.14
C VAL A 172 -7.75 -12.88 -0.76
N LEU A 173 -8.02 -12.29 -1.90
CA LEU A 173 -7.27 -11.13 -2.40
C LEU A 173 -7.92 -9.87 -1.83
N LEU A 174 -7.15 -9.07 -1.08
CA LEU A 174 -7.64 -7.90 -0.44
C LEU A 174 -7.08 -6.64 -1.14
N VAL A 175 -7.87 -6.01 -1.97
CA VAL A 175 -7.54 -4.71 -2.55
C VAL A 175 -8.41 -3.64 -1.91
N VAL A 176 -7.79 -2.63 -1.32
CA VAL A 176 -8.50 -1.52 -0.68
C VAL A 176 -8.28 -0.24 -1.46
N ILE A 177 -9.37 0.31 -1.96
CA ILE A 177 -9.38 1.66 -2.54
C ILE A 177 -10.24 2.53 -1.64
N SER A 178 -9.63 3.48 -0.94
CA SER A 178 -10.37 4.51 -0.19
C SER A 178 -10.79 5.63 -1.15
N ARG A 179 -12.09 5.91 -1.22
CA ARG A 179 -12.64 7.01 -2.00
C ARG A 179 -13.05 8.15 -1.06
N SER A 180 -12.38 9.30 -1.15
CA SER A 180 -13.01 10.55 -0.72
C SER A 180 -14.10 10.92 -1.75
N ARG A 181 -15.24 11.41 -1.29
CA ARG A 181 -16.38 11.81 -2.16
C ARG A 181 -15.90 12.72 -3.29
N ALA A 182 -16.33 12.36 -4.50
CA ALA A 182 -16.30 13.07 -5.77
C ALA A 182 -15.02 12.92 -6.62
N GLU A 183 -15.31 12.49 -7.82
CA GLU A 183 -14.60 12.46 -9.09
C GLU A 183 -13.96 11.13 -9.48
N THR A 184 -14.27 10.75 -10.67
CA THR A 184 -14.03 9.51 -11.40
C THR A 184 -12.58 9.04 -11.27
N ILE A 185 -12.38 7.86 -10.72
CA ILE A 185 -11.10 7.15 -10.80
C ILE A 185 -11.02 6.51 -12.18
N PRO A 186 -9.95 6.76 -12.95
CA PRO A 186 -9.67 5.92 -14.10
C PRO A 186 -9.48 4.47 -13.62
N SER A 187 -10.02 3.55 -14.37
CA SER A 187 -10.01 2.11 -14.13
C SER A 187 -8.65 1.61 -13.64
N VAL A 188 -8.63 1.02 -12.45
CA VAL A 188 -7.50 0.16 -12.03
C VAL A 188 -7.59 -1.09 -12.89
N MET A 189 -6.76 -1.18 -13.93
CA MET A 189 -6.55 -2.42 -14.63
C MET A 189 -5.61 -3.30 -13.80
N VAL A 190 -6.15 -4.37 -13.26
CA VAL A 190 -5.37 -5.53 -12.84
C VAL A 190 -5.25 -6.40 -14.09
N GLU A 191 -4.19 -6.21 -14.88
CA GLU A 191 -3.81 -7.21 -15.86
C GLU A 191 -2.99 -8.32 -15.20
N ARG A 192 -3.22 -9.53 -15.66
CA ARG A 192 -2.77 -10.85 -15.19
C ARG A 192 -1.25 -10.99 -15.10
#